data_e398575817e3ee36bebdab76446e97e3
#
_entry.id   e398575817e3ee36bebdab76446e97e3
#
_cell.length_a   1.000
_cell.length_b   1.000
_cell.length_c   1.000
_cell.angle_alpha   90.00
_cell.angle_beta   90.00
_cell.angle_gamma   90.00
#
_symmetry.space_group_name_H-M   'P 1'
#
loop_
_entity.id
_entity.type
_entity.pdbx_description
1 polymer ?
#
loop_
_entity_poly.entity_id
_entity_poly.type
_entity_poly.pdbx_seq_one_letter_code
_entity_poly.pdbx_strand_id
1 'polypeptide(L)'
;MNKPFAYVCSPFAGETRTNTKKARAYCRKLYELGYTPIAPHLLFPQFLEDDIPTERKDGLDMAEELLRRCRVVVVCGKEITDGMTNEIALAKRLGIVTTTLEGVVKIGECMKSESDDED
;
A
#
# COMPACT_ATOMS: atom_id res chain seq x y z
N MET A 1 18.86 -1.31 -10.38
CA MET A 1 17.55 -0.70 -10.62
C MET A 1 16.83 -0.42 -9.32
N ASN A 2 16.53 0.84 -9.07
CA ASN A 2 15.85 1.23 -7.84
C ASN A 2 14.35 1.24 -8.05
N LYS A 3 13.68 0.27 -7.42
CA LYS A 3 12.21 0.27 -7.37
C LYS A 3 11.82 0.46 -5.90
N PRO A 4 11.54 1.70 -5.49
CA PRO A 4 11.28 1.97 -4.07
C PRO A 4 10.08 1.21 -3.55
N PHE A 5 10.14 0.86 -2.26
CA PHE A 5 9.03 0.17 -1.60
C PHE A 5 7.87 1.13 -1.41
N ALA A 6 6.71 0.72 -1.90
CA ALA A 6 5.46 1.46 -1.74
C ALA A 6 4.48 0.61 -0.93
N TYR A 7 4.08 1.10 0.23
CA TYR A 7 3.12 0.42 1.09
C TYR A 7 1.71 0.65 0.53
N VAL A 8 1.01 -0.43 0.27
CA VAL A 8 -0.37 -0.38 -0.22
C VAL A 8 -1.31 -0.23 0.96
N CYS A 9 -1.82 0.97 1.18
CA CYS A 9 -2.77 1.28 2.24
C CYS A 9 -4.18 1.18 1.66
N SER A 10 -4.89 0.09 1.96
CA SER A 10 -6.20 -0.19 1.39
C SER A 10 -7.08 -0.97 2.37
N PRO A 11 -8.42 -0.99 2.18
CA PRO A 11 -9.30 -1.75 3.08
C PRO A 11 -9.01 -3.25 3.04
N PHE A 12 -9.14 -3.91 4.19
CA PHE A 12 -9.02 -5.37 4.29
C PHE A 12 -10.24 -6.00 4.96
N ALA A 13 -10.53 -5.62 6.20
CA ALA A 13 -11.62 -6.19 6.99
C ALA A 13 -12.99 -5.91 6.35
N GLY A 14 -13.99 -6.74 6.67
CA GLY A 14 -15.32 -6.66 6.08
C GLY A 14 -15.42 -7.54 4.85
N GLU A 15 -15.45 -6.96 3.67
CA GLU A 15 -15.50 -7.71 2.42
C GLU A 15 -14.10 -8.15 1.99
N THR A 16 -13.52 -9.06 2.77
CA THR A 16 -12.13 -9.51 2.63
C THR A 16 -11.80 -10.00 1.22
N ARG A 17 -12.68 -10.80 0.63
CA ARG A 17 -12.43 -11.35 -0.71
C ARG A 17 -12.34 -10.26 -1.78
N THR A 18 -13.28 -9.32 -1.76
CA THR A 18 -13.28 -8.18 -2.67
C THR A 18 -12.08 -7.28 -2.43
N ASN A 19 -11.78 -7.00 -1.16
CA ASN A 19 -10.67 -6.14 -0.79
C ASN A 19 -9.32 -6.76 -1.19
N THR A 20 -9.18 -8.07 -1.06
CA THR A 20 -7.97 -8.79 -1.50
C THR A 20 -7.76 -8.66 -3.01
N LYS A 21 -8.85 -8.82 -3.77
CA LYS A 21 -8.80 -8.68 -5.23
C LYS A 21 -8.40 -7.27 -5.63
N LYS A 22 -8.95 -6.26 -4.97
CA LYS A 22 -8.60 -4.86 -5.22
C LYS A 22 -7.14 -4.59 -4.86
N ALA A 23 -6.65 -5.12 -3.73
CA ALA A 23 -5.26 -4.94 -3.32
C ALA A 23 -4.29 -5.50 -4.36
N ARG A 24 -4.61 -6.64 -4.98
CA ARG A 24 -3.80 -7.20 -6.07
C ARG A 24 -3.73 -6.23 -7.25
N ALA A 25 -4.85 -5.63 -7.60
CA ALA A 25 -4.91 -4.67 -8.70
C ALA A 25 -4.08 -3.42 -8.39
N TYR A 26 -4.12 -2.92 -7.16
CA TYR A 26 -3.31 -1.79 -6.73
C TYR A 26 -1.82 -2.12 -6.82
N CYS A 27 -1.43 -3.31 -6.37
CA CYS A 27 -0.04 -3.77 -6.48
C CYS A 27 0.41 -3.83 -7.93
N ARG A 28 -0.42 -4.38 -8.80
CA ARG A 28 -0.10 -4.46 -10.24
C ARG A 28 0.12 -3.08 -10.83
N LYS A 29 -0.74 -2.12 -10.48
CA LYS A 29 -0.62 -0.75 -10.97
C LYS A 29 0.67 -0.09 -10.48
N LEU A 30 0.99 -0.23 -9.19
CA LEU A 30 2.23 0.32 -8.63
C LEU A 30 3.47 -0.32 -9.24
N TYR A 31 3.42 -1.64 -9.48
CA TYR A 31 4.50 -2.32 -10.17
C TYR A 31 4.71 -1.72 -11.56
N GLU A 32 3.65 -1.49 -12.31
CA GLU A 32 3.74 -0.89 -13.65
C GLU A 32 4.29 0.53 -13.62
N LEU A 33 4.10 1.23 -12.49
CA LEU A 33 4.60 2.59 -12.29
C LEU A 33 6.04 2.63 -11.77
N GLY A 34 6.67 1.47 -11.58
CA GLY A 34 8.08 1.40 -11.20
C GLY A 34 8.35 1.24 -9.71
N TYR A 35 7.36 0.84 -8.93
CA TYR A 35 7.53 0.62 -7.49
C TYR A 35 7.63 -0.86 -7.16
N THR A 36 8.12 -1.16 -5.95
CA THR A 36 8.01 -2.48 -5.34
C THR A 36 6.85 -2.42 -4.36
N PRO A 37 5.66 -2.93 -4.72
CA PRO A 37 4.49 -2.80 -3.86
C PRO A 37 4.53 -3.77 -2.69
N ILE A 38 4.21 -3.27 -1.50
CA ILE A 38 4.14 -4.05 -0.27
C ILE A 38 2.71 -3.99 0.23
N ALA A 39 2.02 -5.12 0.16
CA ALA A 39 0.63 -5.25 0.60
C ALA A 39 0.52 -6.35 1.66
N PRO A 40 0.56 -6.00 2.96
CA PRO A 40 0.44 -7.01 4.02
C PRO A 40 -0.82 -7.85 3.93
N HIS A 41 -1.90 -7.30 3.41
CA HIS A 41 -3.18 -8.00 3.24
C HIS A 41 -3.09 -9.17 2.27
N LEU A 42 -2.08 -9.19 1.41
CA LEU A 42 -1.86 -10.28 0.46
C LEU A 42 -0.89 -11.33 0.99
N LEU A 43 -0.21 -11.05 2.09
CA LEU A 43 0.84 -11.89 2.63
C LEU A 43 0.41 -12.59 3.93
N PHE A 44 0.18 -11.83 4.99
CA PHE A 44 -0.04 -12.38 6.33
C PHE A 44 -1.30 -13.25 6.45
N PRO A 45 -2.44 -12.91 5.82
CA PRO A 45 -3.62 -13.78 5.91
C PRO A 45 -3.44 -15.16 5.28
N GLN A 46 -2.37 -15.37 4.52
CA GLN A 46 -2.07 -16.68 3.97
C GLN A 46 -1.67 -17.69 5.04
N PHE A 47 -1.19 -17.22 6.19
CA PHE A 47 -0.72 -18.10 7.26
C PHE A 47 -1.10 -17.66 8.68
N LEU A 48 -1.77 -16.51 8.84
CA LEU A 48 -2.28 -16.05 10.14
C LEU A 48 -3.81 -16.04 10.14
N GLU A 49 -4.38 -16.42 11.28
CA GLU A 49 -5.83 -16.44 11.48
C GLU A 49 -6.29 -15.14 12.13
N ASP A 50 -7.07 -14.34 11.40
CA ASP A 50 -7.51 -13.03 11.87
C ASP A 50 -8.49 -13.11 13.05
N ASP A 51 -9.17 -14.26 13.23
CA ASP A 51 -10.08 -14.48 14.34
C ASP A 51 -9.37 -14.90 15.64
N ILE A 52 -8.07 -15.16 15.59
CA ILE A 52 -7.27 -15.44 16.78
C ILE A 52 -6.60 -14.13 17.23
N PRO A 53 -6.96 -13.58 18.42
CA PRO A 53 -6.48 -12.25 18.84
C PRO A 53 -4.96 -12.08 18.84
N THR A 54 -4.21 -13.10 19.23
CA THR A 54 -2.74 -13.04 19.24
C THR A 54 -2.17 -12.97 17.82
N GLU A 55 -2.73 -13.73 16.89
CA GLU A 55 -2.29 -13.74 15.50
C GLU A 55 -2.68 -12.45 14.78
N ARG A 56 -3.86 -11.91 15.09
CA ARG A 56 -4.28 -10.62 14.56
C ARG A 56 -3.33 -9.52 14.99
N LYS A 57 -2.96 -9.51 16.28
CA LYS A 57 -2.00 -8.52 16.80
C LYS A 57 -0.65 -8.66 16.13
N ASP A 58 -0.16 -9.89 15.98
CA ASP A 58 1.12 -10.16 15.32
C ASP A 58 1.11 -9.66 13.87
N GLY A 59 0.01 -9.90 13.16
CA GLY A 59 -0.16 -9.42 11.78
C GLY A 59 -0.10 -7.90 11.69
N LEU A 60 -0.77 -7.20 12.62
CA LEU A 60 -0.73 -5.74 12.67
C LEU A 60 0.68 -5.22 12.98
N ASP A 61 1.36 -5.85 13.93
CA ASP A 61 2.72 -5.46 14.30
C ASP A 61 3.70 -5.68 13.14
N MET A 62 3.58 -6.80 12.43
CA MET A 62 4.43 -7.08 11.27
C MET A 62 4.12 -6.13 10.10
N ALA A 63 2.86 -5.76 9.92
CA ALA A 63 2.48 -4.78 8.90
C ALA A 63 3.13 -3.42 9.19
N GLU A 64 3.15 -3.00 10.45
CA GLU A 64 3.83 -1.76 10.86
C GLU A 64 5.34 -1.84 10.58
N GLU A 65 5.95 -2.99 10.82
CA GLU A 65 7.38 -3.19 10.52
C GLU A 65 7.66 -3.05 9.02
N LEU A 66 6.78 -3.56 8.18
CA LEU A 66 6.91 -3.38 6.73
C LEU A 66 6.71 -1.91 6.33
N LEU A 67 5.72 -1.25 6.92
CA LEU A 67 5.44 0.15 6.64
C LEU A 67 6.65 1.03 6.95
N ARG A 68 7.32 0.78 8.07
CA ARG A 68 8.51 1.53 8.48
C ARG A 68 9.65 1.46 7.46
N ARG A 69 9.69 0.40 6.66
CA ARG A 69 10.72 0.17 5.66
C ARG A 69 10.35 0.67 4.28
N CYS A 70 9.12 1.16 4.12
CA CYS A 70 8.67 1.68 2.83
C CYS A 70 9.07 3.14 2.66
N ARG A 71 9.28 3.53 1.43
CA ARG A 71 9.63 4.90 1.07
C ARG A 71 8.41 5.79 0.97
N VAL A 72 7.28 5.21 0.61
CA VAL A 72 6.03 5.93 0.40
C VAL A 72 4.86 5.04 0.84
N VAL A 73 3.82 5.67 1.38
CA VAL A 73 2.54 5.02 1.68
C VAL A 73 1.54 5.52 0.65
N VAL A 74 0.95 4.60 -0.09
CA VAL A 74 0.00 4.91 -1.15
C VAL A 74 -1.39 4.50 -0.72
N VAL A 75 -2.26 5.49 -0.53
CA VAL A 75 -3.66 5.28 -0.15
C VAL A 75 -4.44 4.93 -1.41
N CYS A 76 -5.08 3.76 -1.39
CA CYS A 76 -5.78 3.20 -2.54
C CYS A 76 -7.26 3.01 -2.24
N GLY A 77 -8.10 3.34 -3.22
CA GLY A 77 -9.54 3.22 -3.08
C GLY A 77 -10.16 4.48 -2.53
N LYS A 78 -11.49 4.49 -2.50
CA LYS A 78 -12.27 5.67 -2.09
C LYS A 78 -12.59 5.67 -0.59
N GLU A 79 -12.63 4.48 0.01
CA GLU A 79 -12.99 4.31 1.41
C GLU A 79 -11.73 4.32 2.27
N ILE A 80 -11.79 5.02 3.41
CA ILE A 80 -10.72 5.01 4.39
C ILE A 80 -11.26 4.37 5.67
N THR A 81 -10.72 3.19 5.99
CA THR A 81 -11.12 2.44 7.18
C THR A 81 -10.30 2.92 8.40
N ASP A 82 -10.70 2.47 9.60
CA ASP A 82 -9.97 2.79 10.83
C ASP A 82 -8.52 2.27 10.77
N GLY A 83 -8.33 1.08 10.23
CA GLY A 83 -6.99 0.52 10.05
C GLY A 83 -6.13 1.38 9.15
N MET A 84 -6.69 1.85 8.05
CA MET A 84 -6.00 2.75 7.13
C MET A 84 -5.64 4.07 7.80
N THR A 85 -6.57 4.63 8.60
CA THR A 85 -6.31 5.86 9.35
C THR A 85 -5.11 5.70 10.27
N ASN A 86 -5.00 4.57 10.96
CA ASN A 86 -3.87 4.27 11.84
C ASN A 86 -2.55 4.17 11.06
N GLU A 87 -2.58 3.54 9.90
CA GLU A 87 -1.41 3.41 9.02
C GLU A 87 -0.94 4.79 8.51
N ILE A 88 -1.89 5.61 8.09
CA ILE A 88 -1.60 6.97 7.61
C ILE A 88 -0.98 7.81 8.73
N ALA A 89 -1.55 7.72 9.94
CA ALA A 89 -1.04 8.44 11.11
C ALA A 89 0.38 7.99 11.46
N LEU A 90 0.65 6.69 11.40
CA LEU A 90 1.99 6.16 11.66
C LEU A 90 2.99 6.67 10.62
N ALA A 91 2.62 6.65 9.35
CA ALA A 91 3.47 7.14 8.27
C ALA A 91 3.85 8.61 8.50
N LYS A 92 2.88 9.43 8.89
CA LYS A 92 3.11 10.84 9.17
C LYS A 92 4.08 11.05 10.34
N ARG A 93 3.90 10.27 11.42
CA ARG A 93 4.80 10.33 12.58
C ARG A 93 6.24 9.94 12.21
N LEU A 94 6.38 9.01 11.28
CA LEU A 94 7.69 8.53 10.83
C LEU A 94 8.31 9.41 9.74
N GLY A 95 7.58 10.42 9.27
CA GLY A 95 8.06 11.29 8.19
C GLY A 95 8.07 10.60 6.82
N ILE A 96 7.25 9.56 6.66
CA ILE A 96 7.14 8.85 5.38
C ILE A 96 6.11 9.56 4.50
N VAL A 97 6.47 9.80 3.25
CA VAL A 97 5.58 10.44 2.28
C VAL A 97 4.30 9.62 2.13
N THR A 98 3.16 10.27 2.27
CA THR A 98 1.85 9.66 2.09
C THR A 98 1.15 10.32 0.92
N THR A 99 0.71 9.53 -0.04
CA THR A 99 0.03 10.02 -1.24
C THR A 99 -1.11 9.08 -1.60
N THR A 100 -1.81 9.40 -2.68
CA THR A 100 -2.89 8.54 -3.20
C THR A 100 -2.43 7.84 -4.47
N LEU A 101 -3.11 6.74 -4.81
CA LEU A 101 -2.80 6.05 -6.06
C LEU A 101 -3.02 6.98 -7.26
N GLU A 102 -4.07 7.79 -7.22
CA GLU A 102 -4.34 8.77 -8.28
C GLU A 102 -3.19 9.76 -8.43
N GLY A 103 -2.63 10.21 -7.31
CA GLY A 103 -1.50 11.13 -7.31
C GLY A 103 -0.27 10.51 -7.96
N VAL A 104 0.02 9.26 -7.63
CA VAL A 104 1.16 8.53 -8.21
C VAL A 104 0.96 8.32 -9.70
N VAL A 105 -0.24 7.96 -10.12
CA VAL A 105 -0.58 7.78 -11.55
C VAL A 105 -0.37 9.07 -12.32
N LYS A 106 -0.84 10.19 -11.79
CA LYS A 106 -0.69 11.50 -12.43
C LYS A 106 0.78 11.90 -12.59
N ILE A 107 1.57 11.67 -11.57
CA ILE A 107 3.02 11.95 -11.63
C ILE A 107 3.67 11.07 -12.69
N GLY A 108 3.32 9.79 -12.74
CA GLY A 108 3.83 8.85 -13.73
C GLY A 108 3.50 9.28 -15.15
N GLU A 109 2.27 9.72 -15.39
CA GLU A 109 1.83 10.20 -16.69
C GLU A 109 2.59 11.47 -17.11
N CYS A 110 2.78 12.38 -16.16
CA CYS A 110 3.51 13.62 -16.39
C CYS A 110 4.97 13.34 -16.76
N MET A 111 5.64 12.45 -16.03
CA MET A 111 7.02 12.06 -16.31
C MET A 111 7.16 11.35 -17.65
N LYS A 112 6.19 10.52 -17.99
CA LYS A 112 6.17 9.81 -19.27
C LYS A 112 6.02 10.79 -20.44
N SER A 113 5.17 11.82 -20.28
CA SER A 113 4.96 12.86 -21.29
C SER A 113 6.24 13.66 -21.52
N GLU A 114 6.96 13.99 -20.43
CA GLU A 114 8.25 14.70 -20.53
C GLU A 114 9.31 13.84 -21.22
N SER A 115 9.34 12.53 -20.94
CA SER A 115 10.24 11.58 -21.57
C SER A 115 10.00 11.48 -23.05
N ASP A 116 8.74 11.49 -23.48
CA ASP A 116 8.35 11.43 -24.89
C ASP A 116 8.78 12.71 -25.63
N ASP A 117 8.77 13.84 -24.95
CA ASP A 117 9.15 15.13 -25.53
C ASP A 117 10.67 15.26 -25.76
N GLU A 118 11.47 14.44 -25.12
CA GLU A 118 12.94 14.47 -25.27
C GLU A 118 13.43 13.71 -26.50
N ASP A 119 12.58 12.91 -27.08
CA ASP A 119 12.90 12.13 -28.29
C ASP A 119 12.58 12.93 -29.53
#